data_8386f282665858e2926eb137b2affd97
#
_entry.id   8386f282665858e2926eb137b2affd97
#
_cell.length_a   1.000
_cell.length_b   1.000
_cell.length_c   1.000
_cell.angle_alpha   90.00
_cell.angle_beta   90.00
_cell.angle_gamma   90.00
#
_symmetry.space_group_name_H-M   'P 1'
#
loop_
_entity.id
_entity.type
_entity.pdbx_description
1 polymer ?
#
loop_
_entity_poly.entity_id
_entity_poly.type
_entity_poly.pdbx_seq_one_letter_code
_entity_poly.pdbx_strand_id
1 'polypeptide(L)'
;MNLKIKFFVLSFLFFFQVITYAQAKNKNIEEKNIFDISELSLKLENHSLLVYKDGQISYQDEHGIKPLLIQIKKKGLKNAIVIDKLVGKAAALLMVYGGVKQVHTNIIAKDAMIVFEKYNIKYSANEIVEYIQNRTKDGLCPMEEKVKNIDKPKKAYKIFKKLVN
;
A
#
# COMPACT_ATOMS: atom_id res chain seq x y z
N MET A 1 52.23 19.66 -7.18
CA MET A 1 51.05 18.84 -6.79
C MET A 1 50.92 17.70 -7.80
N ASN A 2 51.11 16.48 -7.35
CA ASN A 2 51.31 15.28 -8.17
C ASN A 2 50.06 14.97 -9.05
N LEU A 3 50.26 14.67 -10.33
CA LEU A 3 49.18 14.41 -11.30
C LEU A 3 48.20 13.31 -10.82
N LYS A 4 48.70 12.32 -10.09
CA LYS A 4 47.89 11.26 -9.45
C LYS A 4 46.93 11.79 -8.38
N ILE A 5 47.32 12.83 -7.62
CA ILE A 5 46.48 13.44 -6.59
C ILE A 5 45.34 14.26 -7.24
N LYS A 6 45.62 14.96 -8.35
CA LYS A 6 44.58 15.68 -9.12
C LYS A 6 43.51 14.73 -9.68
N PHE A 7 43.90 13.59 -10.22
CA PHE A 7 42.96 12.59 -10.73
C PHE A 7 42.09 11.97 -9.61
N PHE A 8 42.67 11.73 -8.43
CA PHE A 8 41.96 11.17 -7.29
C PHE A 8 40.93 12.19 -6.73
N VAL A 9 41.31 13.46 -6.62
CA VAL A 9 40.40 14.53 -6.15
C VAL A 9 39.26 14.76 -7.16
N LEU A 10 39.53 14.73 -8.48
CA LEU A 10 38.52 14.91 -9.52
C LEU A 10 37.51 13.73 -9.53
N SER A 11 38.00 12.50 -9.38
CA SER A 11 37.15 11.29 -9.26
C SER A 11 36.28 11.35 -8.01
N PHE A 12 36.81 11.80 -6.88
CA PHE A 12 36.07 11.91 -5.64
C PHE A 12 34.96 12.97 -5.72
N LEU A 13 35.24 14.13 -6.32
CA LEU A 13 34.25 15.20 -6.55
C LEU A 13 33.14 14.72 -7.49
N PHE A 14 33.48 14.00 -8.56
CA PHE A 14 32.49 13.44 -9.48
C PHE A 14 31.60 12.40 -8.78
N PHE A 15 32.16 11.52 -7.97
CA PHE A 15 31.42 10.54 -7.21
C PHE A 15 30.46 11.19 -6.19
N PHE A 16 30.91 12.26 -5.54
CA PHE A 16 30.09 13.06 -4.60
C PHE A 16 28.92 13.75 -5.31
N GLN A 17 29.14 14.31 -6.49
CA GLN A 17 28.08 14.93 -7.32
C GLN A 17 27.03 13.88 -7.76
N VAL A 18 27.43 12.67 -8.12
CA VAL A 18 26.50 11.60 -8.50
C VAL A 18 25.63 11.19 -7.32
N ILE A 19 26.22 11.07 -6.12
CA ILE A 19 25.46 10.73 -4.89
C ILE A 19 24.45 11.84 -4.55
N THR A 20 24.86 13.11 -4.56
CA THR A 20 23.96 14.25 -4.25
C THR A 20 22.83 14.35 -5.26
N TYR A 21 23.10 14.12 -6.55
CA TYR A 21 22.07 14.10 -7.60
C TYR A 21 21.09 12.94 -7.41
N ALA A 22 21.57 11.74 -7.06
CA ALA A 22 20.71 10.59 -6.78
C ALA A 22 19.82 10.81 -5.55
N GLN A 23 20.37 11.41 -4.49
CA GLN A 23 19.62 11.76 -3.27
C GLN A 23 18.55 12.84 -3.56
N ALA A 24 18.88 13.88 -4.32
CA ALA A 24 17.93 14.93 -4.71
C ALA A 24 16.80 14.35 -5.59
N LYS A 25 17.13 13.47 -6.53
CA LYS A 25 16.13 12.78 -7.37
C LYS A 25 15.21 11.88 -6.56
N ASN A 26 15.72 11.12 -5.61
CA ASN A 26 14.93 10.29 -4.71
C ASN A 26 13.99 11.14 -3.84
N LYS A 27 14.49 12.26 -3.27
CA LYS A 27 13.69 13.19 -2.49
C LYS A 27 12.52 13.77 -3.30
N ASN A 28 12.77 14.22 -4.53
CA ASN A 28 11.72 14.72 -5.43
C ASN A 28 10.67 13.66 -5.79
N ILE A 29 11.08 12.39 -5.93
CA ILE A 29 10.15 11.28 -6.21
C ILE A 29 9.30 10.99 -4.97
N GLU A 30 9.87 11.05 -3.77
CA GLU A 30 9.14 10.85 -2.51
C GLU A 30 8.15 11.99 -2.25
N GLU A 31 8.54 13.24 -2.43
CA GLU A 31 7.67 14.43 -2.30
C GLU A 31 6.52 14.39 -3.31
N LYS A 32 6.78 14.03 -4.56
CA LYS A 32 5.74 13.86 -5.59
C LYS A 32 4.77 12.74 -5.25
N ASN A 33 5.26 11.59 -4.74
CA ASN A 33 4.40 10.49 -4.32
C ASN A 33 3.51 10.86 -3.12
N ILE A 34 4.00 11.68 -2.18
CA ILE A 34 3.22 12.16 -1.04
C ILE A 34 2.11 13.10 -1.50
N PHE A 35 2.39 14.00 -2.42
CA PHE A 35 1.37 14.90 -2.98
C PHE A 35 0.27 14.11 -3.71
N ASP A 36 0.65 13.16 -4.56
CA ASP A 36 -0.28 12.31 -5.29
C ASP A 36 -1.20 11.49 -4.34
N ILE A 37 -0.67 11.01 -3.20
CA ILE A 37 -1.44 10.26 -2.20
C ILE A 37 -2.42 11.16 -1.45
N SER A 38 -2.00 12.36 -1.05
CA SER A 38 -2.87 13.32 -0.36
C SER A 38 -4.04 13.73 -1.25
N GLU A 39 -3.79 14.01 -2.52
CA GLU A 39 -4.83 14.31 -3.51
C GLU A 39 -5.79 13.12 -3.71
N LEU A 40 -5.26 11.90 -3.83
CA LEU A 40 -6.07 10.69 -3.98
C LEU A 40 -6.91 10.42 -2.74
N SER A 41 -6.40 10.72 -1.54
CA SER A 41 -7.12 10.52 -0.27
C SER A 41 -8.33 11.45 -0.18
N LEU A 42 -8.21 12.69 -0.62
CA LEU A 42 -9.34 13.62 -0.70
C LEU A 42 -10.43 13.12 -1.65
N LYS A 43 -10.04 12.43 -2.73
CA LYS A 43 -11.00 11.86 -3.70
C LYS A 43 -11.73 10.62 -3.20
N LEU A 44 -11.29 10.01 -2.09
CA LEU A 44 -11.97 8.85 -1.53
C LEU A 44 -13.33 9.21 -0.92
N GLU A 45 -13.45 10.37 -0.26
CA GLU A 45 -14.64 10.92 0.41
C GLU A 45 -15.78 9.93 0.71
N ASN A 46 -16.74 9.80 -0.22
CA ASN A 46 -17.93 8.96 -0.08
C ASN A 46 -17.75 7.51 -0.55
N HIS A 47 -16.61 7.20 -1.15
CA HIS A 47 -16.31 5.85 -1.63
C HIS A 47 -15.64 4.99 -0.56
N SER A 48 -15.76 3.68 -0.66
CA SER A 48 -15.11 2.75 0.28
C SER A 48 -13.66 2.44 -0.11
N LEU A 49 -13.38 2.44 -1.41
CA LEU A 49 -12.07 2.13 -1.98
C LEU A 49 -11.81 2.97 -3.24
N LEU A 50 -10.60 3.51 -3.35
CA LEU A 50 -10.08 4.13 -4.56
C LEU A 50 -8.86 3.33 -5.04
N VAL A 51 -8.82 3.02 -6.32
CA VAL A 51 -7.66 2.39 -6.96
C VAL A 51 -7.16 3.30 -8.08
N TYR A 52 -5.91 3.74 -7.96
CA TYR A 52 -5.20 4.46 -9.01
C TYR A 52 -4.22 3.50 -9.70
N LYS A 53 -4.41 3.33 -11.00
CA LYS A 53 -3.60 2.42 -11.82
C LYS A 53 -3.50 2.96 -13.24
N ASP A 54 -2.29 2.95 -13.81
CA ASP A 54 -2.03 3.34 -15.20
C ASP A 54 -2.64 4.72 -15.58
N GLY A 55 -2.56 5.70 -14.66
CA GLY A 55 -3.11 7.05 -14.85
C GLY A 55 -4.62 7.16 -14.65
N GLN A 56 -5.31 6.08 -14.33
CA GLN A 56 -6.77 6.05 -14.15
C GLN A 56 -7.18 5.80 -12.70
N ILE A 57 -8.25 6.47 -12.28
CA ILE A 57 -8.89 6.26 -10.97
C ILE A 57 -10.14 5.39 -11.18
N SER A 58 -10.35 4.44 -10.29
CA SER A 58 -11.58 3.67 -10.17
C SER A 58 -12.02 3.61 -8.71
N TYR A 59 -13.33 3.74 -8.49
CA TYR A 59 -13.97 3.73 -7.19
C TYR A 59 -14.77 2.45 -6.97
N GLN A 60 -14.96 2.09 -5.70
CA GLN A 60 -15.86 1.05 -5.25
C GLN A 60 -16.60 1.51 -4.00
N ASP A 61 -17.86 1.10 -3.88
CA ASP A 61 -18.75 1.51 -2.78
C ASP A 61 -19.24 0.33 -1.94
N GLU A 62 -18.90 -0.88 -2.33
CA GLU A 62 -19.21 -2.09 -1.60
C GLU A 62 -18.56 -2.09 -0.21
N HIS A 63 -19.12 -2.86 0.71
CA HIS A 63 -18.63 -2.91 2.10
C HIS A 63 -17.61 -4.02 2.35
N GLY A 64 -16.74 -3.77 3.33
CA GLY A 64 -15.73 -4.71 3.80
C GLY A 64 -14.68 -5.01 2.72
N ILE A 65 -14.33 -6.28 2.52
CA ILE A 65 -13.31 -6.69 1.57
C ILE A 65 -13.82 -6.94 0.13
N LYS A 66 -15.14 -6.80 -0.11
CA LYS A 66 -15.72 -6.99 -1.45
C LYS A 66 -15.13 -6.05 -2.51
N PRO A 67 -14.89 -4.74 -2.23
CA PRO A 67 -14.25 -3.84 -3.16
C PRO A 67 -12.94 -4.37 -3.72
N LEU A 68 -12.06 -4.87 -2.86
CA LEU A 68 -10.77 -5.46 -3.26
C LEU A 68 -10.95 -6.71 -4.12
N LEU A 69 -11.87 -7.60 -3.73
CA LEU A 69 -12.15 -8.83 -4.50
C LEU A 69 -12.69 -8.52 -5.90
N ILE A 70 -13.58 -7.53 -6.03
CA ILE A 70 -14.10 -7.05 -7.31
C ILE A 70 -12.96 -6.52 -8.18
N GLN A 71 -12.10 -5.68 -7.63
CA GLN A 71 -10.96 -5.12 -8.37
C GLN A 71 -9.97 -6.21 -8.80
N ILE A 72 -9.65 -7.15 -7.92
CA ILE A 72 -8.76 -8.27 -8.24
C ILE A 72 -9.33 -9.09 -9.40
N LYS A 73 -10.65 -9.36 -9.39
CA LYS A 73 -11.31 -10.17 -10.43
C LYS A 73 -11.42 -9.44 -11.77
N LYS A 74 -11.75 -8.14 -11.76
CA LYS A 74 -12.05 -7.37 -13.00
C LYS A 74 -10.82 -6.81 -13.69
N LYS A 75 -9.94 -6.10 -12.94
CA LYS A 75 -8.84 -5.30 -13.52
C LYS A 75 -7.46 -5.69 -12.99
N GLY A 76 -7.41 -6.44 -11.88
CA GLY A 76 -6.19 -6.70 -11.15
C GLY A 76 -5.66 -5.43 -10.46
N LEU A 77 -4.85 -5.62 -9.42
CA LEU A 77 -4.26 -4.53 -8.63
C LEU A 77 -2.75 -4.40 -8.84
N LYS A 78 -2.18 -5.13 -9.78
CA LYS A 78 -0.73 -5.12 -10.01
C LYS A 78 -0.23 -3.70 -10.29
N ASN A 79 0.76 -3.26 -9.50
CA ASN A 79 1.37 -1.94 -9.52
C ASN A 79 0.41 -0.77 -9.20
N ALA A 80 -0.81 -1.03 -8.69
CA ALA A 80 -1.75 0.00 -8.31
C ALA A 80 -1.34 0.71 -7.00
N ILE A 81 -1.81 1.95 -6.84
CA ILE A 81 -1.93 2.63 -5.56
C ILE A 81 -3.37 2.45 -5.08
N VAL A 82 -3.55 2.03 -3.84
CA VAL A 82 -4.85 1.79 -3.23
C VAL A 82 -5.05 2.73 -2.06
N ILE A 83 -6.20 3.43 -2.05
CA ILE A 83 -6.65 4.23 -0.91
C ILE A 83 -7.89 3.55 -0.34
N ASP A 84 -7.85 3.24 0.95
CA ASP A 84 -8.94 2.54 1.66
C ASP A 84 -9.26 3.28 2.97
N LYS A 85 -10.46 3.18 3.47
CA LYS A 85 -10.82 3.77 4.76
C LYS A 85 -10.27 2.97 5.94
N LEU A 86 -10.17 1.64 5.79
CA LEU A 86 -9.84 0.76 6.90
C LEU A 86 -9.17 -0.52 6.40
N VAL A 87 -7.93 -0.75 6.84
CA VAL A 87 -7.12 -1.90 6.43
C VAL A 87 -6.77 -2.79 7.61
N GLY A 88 -7.38 -3.98 7.64
CA GLY A 88 -6.99 -5.08 8.51
C GLY A 88 -6.15 -6.13 7.78
N LYS A 89 -5.79 -7.22 8.47
CA LYS A 89 -5.01 -8.35 7.94
C LYS A 89 -5.64 -8.95 6.68
N ALA A 90 -6.97 -9.10 6.67
CA ALA A 90 -7.70 -9.67 5.53
C ALA A 90 -7.53 -8.82 4.26
N ALA A 91 -7.72 -7.49 4.38
CA ALA A 91 -7.52 -6.55 3.29
C ALA A 91 -6.05 -6.52 2.84
N ALA A 92 -5.10 -6.46 3.78
CA ALA A 92 -3.68 -6.44 3.46
C ALA A 92 -3.23 -7.69 2.68
N LEU A 93 -3.66 -8.90 3.10
CA LEU A 93 -3.37 -10.13 2.37
C LEU A 93 -3.95 -10.14 0.96
N LEU A 94 -5.16 -9.57 0.75
CA LEU A 94 -5.76 -9.44 -0.57
C LEU A 94 -5.03 -8.41 -1.45
N MET A 95 -4.59 -7.28 -0.88
CA MET A 95 -3.80 -6.26 -1.57
C MET A 95 -2.46 -6.83 -2.04
N VAL A 96 -1.76 -7.59 -1.17
CA VAL A 96 -0.53 -8.31 -1.54
C VAL A 96 -0.81 -9.34 -2.64
N TYR A 97 -1.90 -10.12 -2.54
CA TYR A 97 -2.28 -11.07 -3.57
C TYR A 97 -2.53 -10.41 -4.92
N GLY A 98 -3.16 -9.23 -4.90
CA GLY A 98 -3.42 -8.41 -6.08
C GLY A 98 -2.19 -7.74 -6.69
N GLY A 99 -1.06 -7.70 -5.97
CA GLY A 99 0.19 -7.07 -6.41
C GLY A 99 0.18 -5.55 -6.30
N VAL A 100 -0.47 -5.01 -5.29
CA VAL A 100 -0.51 -3.56 -4.99
C VAL A 100 0.91 -3.04 -4.78
N LYS A 101 1.20 -1.85 -5.31
CA LYS A 101 2.49 -1.17 -5.13
C LYS A 101 2.54 -0.36 -3.85
N GLN A 102 1.45 0.32 -3.53
CA GLN A 102 1.38 1.26 -2.40
C GLN A 102 -0.04 1.35 -1.86
N VAL A 103 -0.16 1.54 -0.55
CA VAL A 103 -1.45 1.67 0.15
C VAL A 103 -1.44 2.92 1.00
N HIS A 104 -2.56 3.64 1.01
CA HIS A 104 -2.86 4.63 2.04
C HIS A 104 -4.22 4.32 2.65
N THR A 105 -4.37 4.53 3.96
CA THR A 105 -5.62 4.27 4.66
C THR A 105 -5.83 5.23 5.82
N ASN A 106 -7.09 5.48 6.17
CA ASN A 106 -7.35 6.25 7.38
C ASN A 106 -6.99 5.44 8.64
N ILE A 107 -7.35 4.15 8.68
CA ILE A 107 -7.12 3.28 9.84
C ILE A 107 -6.43 2.01 9.39
N ILE A 108 -5.35 1.62 10.08
CA ILE A 108 -4.63 0.37 9.85
C ILE A 108 -4.51 -0.45 11.14
N ALA A 109 -4.75 -1.76 11.05
CA ALA A 109 -4.46 -2.69 12.15
C ALA A 109 -2.99 -3.11 12.16
N LYS A 110 -2.43 -3.38 13.34
CA LYS A 110 -1.04 -3.86 13.50
C LYS A 110 -0.74 -5.10 12.67
N ASP A 111 -1.66 -6.07 12.63
CA ASP A 111 -1.49 -7.28 11.81
C ASP A 111 -1.40 -6.98 10.29
N ALA A 112 -2.07 -5.93 9.82
CA ALA A 112 -1.95 -5.47 8.42
C ALA A 112 -0.58 -4.87 8.12
N MET A 113 -0.01 -4.10 9.07
CA MET A 113 1.34 -3.55 8.97
C MET A 113 2.38 -4.68 8.84
N ILE A 114 2.30 -5.70 9.70
CA ILE A 114 3.17 -6.89 9.65
C ILE A 114 3.10 -7.57 8.27
N VAL A 115 1.89 -7.68 7.69
CA VAL A 115 1.72 -8.23 6.34
C VAL A 115 2.42 -7.35 5.31
N PHE A 116 2.23 -6.03 5.33
CA PHE A 116 2.85 -5.13 4.36
C PHE A 116 4.37 -5.11 4.46
N GLU A 117 4.92 -5.09 5.67
CA GLU A 117 6.36 -5.18 5.92
C GLU A 117 6.95 -6.49 5.38
N LYS A 118 6.32 -7.63 5.67
CA LYS A 118 6.72 -8.95 5.18
C LYS A 118 6.80 -9.04 3.65
N TYR A 119 5.91 -8.34 2.95
CA TYR A 119 5.84 -8.38 1.49
C TYR A 119 6.37 -7.12 0.80
N ASN A 120 7.06 -6.24 1.53
CA ASN A 120 7.66 -4.99 1.06
C ASN A 120 6.66 -4.07 0.32
N ILE A 121 5.42 -3.99 0.81
CA ILE A 121 4.42 -3.05 0.32
C ILE A 121 4.60 -1.72 1.04
N LYS A 122 4.77 -0.63 0.29
CA LYS A 122 4.75 0.72 0.87
C LYS A 122 3.36 1.04 1.40
N TYR A 123 3.28 1.55 2.62
CA TYR A 123 2.00 1.97 3.19
C TYR A 123 2.15 3.23 4.04
N SER A 124 1.03 3.93 4.22
CA SER A 124 0.85 5.02 5.16
C SER A 124 -0.56 4.98 5.73
N ALA A 125 -0.73 5.44 6.97
CA ALA A 125 -2.01 5.47 7.66
C ALA A 125 -2.11 6.70 8.54
N ASN A 126 -3.34 7.20 8.76
CA ASN A 126 -3.60 8.32 9.67
C ASN A 126 -3.70 7.82 11.13
N GLU A 127 -4.23 6.60 11.35
CA GLU A 127 -4.42 6.01 12.67
C GLU A 127 -4.01 4.54 12.65
N ILE A 128 -3.35 4.09 13.74
CA ILE A 128 -2.97 2.70 13.98
C ILE A 128 -3.82 2.15 15.11
N VAL A 129 -4.47 1.00 14.86
CA VAL A 129 -5.28 0.29 15.86
C VAL A 129 -4.71 -1.11 16.12
N GLU A 130 -5.03 -1.68 17.29
CA GLU A 130 -4.59 -3.03 17.64
C GLU A 130 -5.18 -4.06 16.66
N TYR A 131 -6.49 -4.00 16.43
CA TYR A 131 -7.22 -4.89 15.51
C TYR A 131 -8.48 -4.19 14.97
N ILE A 132 -9.05 -4.73 13.89
CA ILE A 132 -10.31 -4.22 13.34
C ILE A 132 -11.48 -4.87 14.07
N GLN A 133 -12.32 -4.03 14.68
CA GLN A 133 -13.54 -4.47 15.35
C GLN A 133 -14.67 -4.76 14.36
N ASN A 134 -15.63 -5.58 14.81
CA ASN A 134 -16.90 -5.74 14.13
C ASN A 134 -17.77 -4.46 14.25
N ARG A 135 -18.94 -4.45 13.59
CA ARG A 135 -19.82 -3.26 13.57
C ARG A 135 -20.43 -2.93 14.94
N THR A 136 -20.60 -3.94 15.79
CA THR A 136 -21.15 -3.79 17.15
C THR A 136 -20.09 -3.37 18.16
N LYS A 137 -18.80 -3.36 17.76
CA LYS A 137 -17.63 -3.01 18.56
C LYS A 137 -17.42 -3.89 19.81
N ASP A 138 -17.98 -5.10 19.81
CA ASP A 138 -17.88 -6.09 20.89
C ASP A 138 -16.95 -7.27 20.59
N GLY A 139 -16.32 -7.28 19.41
CA GLY A 139 -15.41 -8.35 19.02
C GLY A 139 -14.63 -8.05 17.75
N LEU A 140 -13.86 -9.06 17.31
CA LEU A 140 -13.06 -9.01 16.10
C LEU A 140 -13.94 -9.00 14.84
N CYS A 141 -13.52 -8.28 13.81
CA CYS A 141 -14.18 -8.31 12.51
C CYS A 141 -14.23 -9.77 11.99
N PRO A 142 -15.38 -10.26 11.48
CA PRO A 142 -15.50 -11.62 10.97
C PRO A 142 -14.52 -11.97 9.83
N MET A 143 -14.07 -10.96 9.07
CA MET A 143 -13.07 -11.17 8.02
C MET A 143 -11.69 -11.39 8.62
N GLU A 144 -11.35 -10.67 9.68
CA GLU A 144 -10.10 -10.83 10.42
C GLU A 144 -10.03 -12.19 11.11
N GLU A 145 -11.13 -12.64 11.73
CA GLU A 145 -11.21 -13.97 12.36
C GLU A 145 -10.90 -15.10 11.36
N LYS A 146 -11.42 -15.01 10.12
CA LYS A 146 -11.15 -16.00 9.07
C LYS A 146 -9.68 -16.07 8.63
N VAL A 147 -8.89 -15.04 8.85
CA VAL A 147 -7.47 -14.97 8.46
C VAL A 147 -6.52 -14.92 9.65
N LYS A 148 -7.01 -15.04 10.87
CA LYS A 148 -6.20 -14.98 12.09
C LYS A 148 -4.93 -15.84 11.99
N ASN A 149 -5.05 -17.08 11.52
CA ASN A 149 -3.96 -18.05 11.34
C ASN A 149 -3.52 -18.19 9.87
N ILE A 150 -3.78 -17.19 9.03
CA ILE A 150 -3.44 -17.20 7.62
C ILE A 150 -2.38 -16.13 7.33
N ASP A 151 -1.22 -16.56 6.80
CA ASP A 151 -0.14 -15.65 6.42
C ASP A 151 0.15 -15.64 4.92
N LYS A 152 -0.48 -16.56 4.17
CA LYS A 152 -0.26 -16.66 2.72
C LYS A 152 -1.37 -15.94 1.95
N PRO A 153 -1.06 -14.89 1.15
CA PRO A 153 -2.04 -14.11 0.39
C PRO A 153 -2.96 -14.96 -0.49
N LYS A 154 -2.39 -15.97 -1.17
CA LYS A 154 -3.17 -16.91 -2.00
C LYS A 154 -4.20 -17.72 -1.19
N LYS A 155 -3.90 -18.06 0.09
CA LYS A 155 -4.87 -18.74 0.96
C LYS A 155 -6.02 -17.80 1.33
N ALA A 156 -5.73 -16.56 1.71
CA ALA A 156 -6.75 -15.54 2.00
C ALA A 156 -7.66 -15.31 0.80
N TYR A 157 -7.11 -15.14 -0.40
CA TYR A 157 -7.93 -15.01 -1.61
C TYR A 157 -8.84 -16.22 -1.85
N LYS A 158 -8.35 -17.45 -1.66
CA LYS A 158 -9.19 -18.67 -1.81
C LYS A 158 -10.36 -18.70 -0.84
N ILE A 159 -10.18 -18.20 0.40
CA ILE A 159 -11.25 -18.12 1.41
C ILE A 159 -12.32 -17.12 0.96
N PHE A 160 -11.92 -15.95 0.46
CA PHE A 160 -12.82 -14.84 0.24
C PHE A 160 -13.40 -14.73 -1.17
N LYS A 161 -12.79 -15.33 -2.20
CA LYS A 161 -13.23 -15.18 -3.60
C LYS A 161 -14.71 -15.54 -3.83
N LYS A 162 -15.30 -16.38 -2.98
CA LYS A 162 -16.72 -16.77 -3.05
C LYS A 162 -17.70 -15.62 -2.73
N LEU A 163 -17.22 -14.52 -2.12
CA LEU A 163 -18.05 -13.37 -1.78
C LEU A 163 -18.43 -12.51 -3.00
N VAL A 164 -17.79 -12.75 -4.16
CA VAL A 164 -17.99 -12.00 -5.43
C VAL A 164 -18.19 -12.90 -6.64
N ASN A 165 -18.57 -14.15 -6.40
CA ASN A 165 -18.98 -15.10 -7.44
C ASN A 165 -20.48 -15.00 -7.68
#